data_956ab39149c8cb87b30eae2c3270fb86
#
_entry.id   956ab39149c8cb87b30eae2c3270fb86
#
_cell.length_a   1.000
_cell.length_b   1.000
_cell.length_c   1.000
_cell.angle_alpha   90.00
_cell.angle_beta   90.00
_cell.angle_gamma   90.00
#
_symmetry.space_group_name_H-M   'P 1'
#
loop_
_entity.id
_entity.type
_entity.pdbx_description
1 polymer ?
#
loop_
_entity_poly.entity_id
_entity_poly.type
_entity_poly.pdbx_seq_one_letter_code
_entity_poly.pdbx_strand_id
1 'polypeptide(L)'
;MLDLDKYDQINPPTRLLMGPGPINADPRVTRAMAAPLIGQFDPVMTDYMNQTMSLYRDIFRTKNEQTFVIDGTARAGIEAVLVSTIKPGDKVLVPVFGRFGLLLCEIAHRLSLIHI
;
A
#
# COMPACT_ATOMS: atom_id res chain seq x y z
N MET A 1 4.48 7.75 -37.60
CA MET A 1 5.62 7.30 -36.79
C MET A 1 5.84 8.35 -35.70
N LEU A 2 5.88 7.98 -34.43
CA LEU A 2 6.14 8.93 -33.36
C LEU A 2 7.61 9.36 -33.42
N ASP A 3 7.85 10.68 -33.43
CA ASP A 3 9.19 11.25 -33.30
C ASP A 3 9.58 11.26 -31.83
N LEU A 4 10.31 10.23 -31.39
CA LEU A 4 10.71 10.05 -29.98
C LEU A 4 11.90 10.95 -29.60
N ASP A 5 12.63 11.50 -30.57
CA ASP A 5 13.81 12.33 -30.28
C ASP A 5 13.47 13.70 -29.71
N LYS A 6 12.19 14.09 -29.81
CA LYS A 6 11.70 15.35 -29.21
C LYS A 6 11.39 15.25 -27.70
N TYR A 7 11.49 14.06 -27.11
CA TYR A 7 11.24 13.85 -25.67
C TYR A 7 12.55 13.52 -24.97
N ASP A 8 12.85 14.28 -23.95
CA ASP A 8 14.00 14.00 -23.08
C ASP A 8 13.76 12.75 -22.24
N GLN A 9 14.84 12.06 -21.91
CA GLN A 9 14.78 10.99 -20.93
C GLN A 9 14.40 11.56 -19.55
N ILE A 10 13.63 10.78 -18.78
CA ILE A 10 13.26 11.16 -17.42
C ILE A 10 14.52 11.24 -16.55
N ASN A 11 14.91 12.45 -16.20
CA ASN A 11 16.05 12.73 -15.32
C ASN A 11 15.70 13.85 -14.33
N PRO A 12 14.84 13.56 -13.34
CA PRO A 12 14.41 14.57 -12.39
C PRO A 12 15.58 15.02 -11.50
N PRO A 13 15.64 16.30 -11.13
CA PRO A 13 16.65 16.79 -10.19
C PRO A 13 16.42 16.17 -8.81
N THR A 14 17.50 15.91 -8.09
CA THR A 14 17.44 15.39 -6.72
C THR A 14 16.73 16.39 -5.81
N ARG A 15 15.78 15.92 -5.01
CA ARG A 15 15.07 16.71 -4.00
C ARG A 15 15.02 15.93 -2.69
N LEU A 16 15.15 16.63 -1.57
CA LEU A 16 14.85 16.08 -0.26
C LEU A 16 13.35 16.24 -0.01
N LEU A 17 12.67 15.10 0.10
CA LEU A 17 11.21 15.05 0.28
C LEU A 17 10.89 14.95 1.77
N MET A 18 10.20 15.93 2.32
CA MET A 18 9.89 16.05 3.75
C MET A 18 8.40 15.91 4.05
N GLY A 19 7.61 15.48 3.06
CA GLY A 19 6.18 15.27 3.19
C GLY A 19 5.80 13.81 3.49
N PRO A 20 4.52 13.52 3.73
CA PRO A 20 4.03 12.17 4.00
C PRO A 20 4.02 11.26 2.77
N GLY A 21 4.26 11.80 1.59
CA GLY A 21 4.37 11.10 0.31
C GLY A 21 4.33 12.10 -0.85
N PRO A 22 5.13 11.89 -1.89
CA PRO A 22 6.15 10.84 -2.06
C PRO A 22 7.35 10.99 -1.12
N ILE A 23 8.16 9.94 -1.02
CA ILE A 23 9.34 9.88 -0.16
C ILE A 23 10.61 9.59 -0.98
N ASN A 24 11.77 9.86 -0.39
CA ASN A 24 13.04 9.37 -0.93
C ASN A 24 13.22 7.91 -0.53
N ALA A 25 12.89 7.00 -1.45
CA ALA A 25 13.09 5.58 -1.21
C ALA A 25 14.59 5.23 -1.13
N ASP A 26 14.93 4.25 -0.28
CA ASP A 26 16.29 3.72 -0.22
C ASP A 26 16.72 3.20 -1.61
N PRO A 27 17.98 3.43 -2.04
CA PRO A 27 18.47 2.95 -3.33
C PRO A 27 18.34 1.44 -3.56
N ARG A 28 18.29 0.63 -2.50
CA ARG A 28 18.02 -0.81 -2.61
C ARG A 28 16.60 -1.08 -3.08
N VAL A 29 15.64 -0.29 -2.62
CA VAL A 29 14.22 -0.39 -3.03
C VAL A 29 14.08 -0.05 -4.51
N THR A 30 14.64 1.07 -4.96
CA THR A 30 14.53 1.49 -6.36
C THR A 30 15.24 0.52 -7.32
N ARG A 31 16.37 -0.08 -6.90
CA ARG A 31 17.01 -1.15 -7.66
C ARG A 31 16.16 -2.42 -7.75
N ALA A 32 15.52 -2.81 -6.66
CA ALA A 32 14.63 -3.97 -6.66
C ALA A 32 13.41 -3.75 -7.58
N MET A 33 12.87 -2.53 -7.64
CA MET A 33 11.78 -2.16 -8.56
C MET A 33 12.19 -2.21 -10.04
N ALA A 34 13.49 -2.13 -10.34
CA ALA A 34 14.02 -2.24 -11.70
C ALA A 34 14.44 -3.67 -12.07
N ALA A 35 14.15 -4.67 -11.23
CA ALA A 35 14.46 -6.06 -11.51
C ALA A 35 13.64 -6.58 -12.72
N PRO A 36 14.17 -7.57 -13.47
CA PRO A 36 13.43 -8.21 -14.54
C PRO A 36 12.09 -8.77 -14.06
N LEU A 37 11.08 -8.69 -14.91
CA LEU A 37 9.76 -9.27 -14.63
C LEU A 37 9.83 -10.79 -14.74
N ILE A 38 9.11 -11.48 -13.85
CA ILE A 38 8.89 -12.92 -13.88
C ILE A 38 7.39 -13.21 -13.92
N GLY A 39 7.03 -14.41 -14.37
CA GLY A 39 5.64 -14.81 -14.47
C GLY A 39 4.97 -14.95 -13.11
N GLN A 40 3.68 -14.65 -13.04
CA GLN A 40 2.88 -14.74 -11.80
C GLN A 40 2.80 -16.14 -11.20
N PHE A 41 2.98 -17.18 -12.02
CA PHE A 41 2.99 -18.58 -11.60
C PHE A 41 4.39 -19.19 -11.51
N ASP A 42 5.43 -18.34 -11.67
CA ASP A 42 6.80 -18.78 -11.49
C ASP A 42 7.03 -19.17 -10.01
N PRO A 43 7.68 -20.32 -9.74
CA PRO A 43 8.01 -20.71 -8.36
C PRO A 43 8.78 -19.64 -7.57
N VAL A 44 9.67 -18.91 -8.24
CA VAL A 44 10.41 -17.80 -7.62
C VAL A 44 9.48 -16.66 -7.19
N MET A 45 8.43 -16.37 -7.96
CA MET A 45 7.44 -15.38 -7.56
C MET A 45 6.69 -15.84 -6.30
N THR A 46 6.31 -17.12 -6.25
CA THR A 46 5.67 -17.69 -5.06
C THR A 46 6.57 -17.59 -3.83
N ASP A 47 7.86 -17.87 -3.98
CA ASP A 47 8.84 -17.72 -2.90
C ASP A 47 8.97 -16.28 -2.43
N TYR A 48 9.01 -15.29 -3.34
CA TYR A 48 9.03 -13.87 -2.98
C TYR A 48 7.77 -13.44 -2.23
N MET A 49 6.61 -13.92 -2.65
CA MET A 49 5.35 -13.65 -1.94
C MET A 49 5.37 -14.22 -0.52
N ASN A 50 5.80 -15.46 -0.35
CA ASN A 50 5.89 -16.12 0.95
C ASN A 50 6.90 -15.42 1.88
N GLN A 51 8.06 -15.03 1.36
CA GLN A 51 9.05 -14.25 2.11
C GLN A 51 8.49 -12.90 2.53
N THR A 52 7.78 -12.21 1.64
CA THR A 52 7.13 -10.93 1.92
C THR A 52 6.09 -11.08 3.03
N MET A 53 5.23 -12.10 2.96
CA MET A 53 4.25 -12.39 4.01
C MET A 53 4.93 -12.67 5.36
N SER A 54 6.04 -13.40 5.36
CA SER A 54 6.82 -13.67 6.57
C SER A 54 7.38 -12.38 7.18
N LEU A 55 7.99 -11.52 6.36
CA LEU A 55 8.52 -10.22 6.82
C LEU A 55 7.41 -9.32 7.38
N TYR A 56 6.23 -9.31 6.79
CA TYR A 56 5.09 -8.54 7.33
C TYR A 56 4.61 -9.11 8.67
N ARG A 57 4.61 -10.43 8.86
CA ARG A 57 4.29 -11.02 10.18
C ARG A 57 5.25 -10.53 11.27
N ASP A 58 6.54 -10.42 10.95
CA ASP A 58 7.55 -9.91 11.88
C ASP A 58 7.31 -8.42 12.19
N ILE A 59 7.02 -7.60 11.18
CA ILE A 59 6.72 -6.16 11.34
C ILE A 59 5.48 -5.95 12.21
N PHE A 60 4.40 -6.68 11.93
CA PHE A 60 3.14 -6.58 12.69
C PHE A 60 3.16 -7.38 13.99
N ARG A 61 4.23 -8.12 14.28
CA ARG A 61 4.36 -8.99 15.45
C ARG A 61 3.17 -9.93 15.61
N THR A 62 2.74 -10.53 14.51
CA THR A 62 1.57 -11.42 14.45
C THR A 62 1.97 -12.84 14.03
N LYS A 63 1.20 -13.82 14.48
CA LYS A 63 1.27 -15.22 14.02
C LYS A 63 0.22 -15.53 12.97
N ASN A 64 -0.56 -14.53 12.54
CA ASN A 64 -1.60 -14.73 11.53
C ASN A 64 -0.97 -15.10 10.19
N GLU A 65 -1.33 -16.27 9.67
CA GLU A 65 -0.83 -16.75 8.38
C GLU A 65 -1.28 -15.87 7.23
N GLN A 66 -2.49 -15.31 7.30
CA GLN A 66 -3.07 -14.42 6.32
C GLN A 66 -2.59 -12.98 6.53
N THR A 67 -1.28 -12.76 6.37
CA THR A 67 -0.64 -11.44 6.42
C THR A 67 -0.01 -11.15 5.05
N PHE A 68 -0.67 -10.36 4.23
CA PHE A 68 -0.27 -10.15 2.84
C PHE A 68 -0.46 -8.70 2.39
N VAL A 69 0.09 -8.38 1.24
CA VAL A 69 -0.02 -7.07 0.60
C VAL A 69 -1.32 -7.01 -0.20
N ILE A 70 -2.08 -5.93 -0.05
CA ILE A 70 -3.22 -5.64 -0.93
C ILE A 70 -2.69 -4.93 -2.18
N ASP A 71 -2.96 -5.50 -3.34
CA ASP A 71 -2.68 -4.85 -4.62
C ASP A 71 -3.60 -3.64 -4.82
N GLY A 72 -3.00 -2.49 -5.03
CA GLY A 72 -3.73 -1.25 -5.23
C GLY A 72 -3.15 -0.06 -4.46
N THR A 73 -3.97 0.97 -4.30
CA THR A 73 -3.60 2.15 -3.52
C THR A 73 -3.61 1.84 -2.02
N ALA A 74 -2.91 2.65 -1.21
CA ALA A 74 -2.98 2.56 0.25
C ALA A 74 -4.42 2.65 0.80
N ARG A 75 -5.33 3.31 0.08
CA ARG A 75 -6.76 3.36 0.44
C ARG A 75 -7.44 2.01 0.33
N ALA A 76 -7.09 1.22 -0.69
CA ALA A 76 -7.60 -0.15 -0.81
C ALA A 76 -7.18 -1.02 0.39
N GLY A 77 -5.93 -0.87 0.86
CA GLY A 77 -5.46 -1.52 2.08
C GLY A 77 -6.22 -1.08 3.33
N ILE A 78 -6.49 0.23 3.48
CA ILE A 78 -7.30 0.76 4.58
C ILE A 78 -8.72 0.17 4.56
N GLU A 79 -9.37 0.16 3.41
CA GLU A 79 -10.71 -0.42 3.23
C GLU A 79 -10.72 -1.92 3.54
N ALA A 80 -9.72 -2.66 3.04
CA ALA A 80 -9.58 -4.09 3.31
C ALA A 80 -9.46 -4.39 4.81
N VAL A 81 -8.70 -3.60 5.56
CA VAL A 81 -8.59 -3.73 7.02
C VAL A 81 -9.94 -3.48 7.69
N LEU A 82 -10.64 -2.41 7.33
CA LEU A 82 -11.93 -2.07 7.93
C LEU A 82 -12.98 -3.17 7.65
N VAL A 83 -13.09 -3.61 6.39
CA VAL A 83 -14.03 -4.69 5.99
C VAL A 83 -13.72 -6.00 6.71
N SER A 84 -12.44 -6.30 6.93
CA SER A 84 -12.02 -7.56 7.56
C SER A 84 -12.20 -7.58 9.09
N THR A 85 -12.22 -6.41 9.73
CA THR A 85 -12.21 -6.32 11.19
C THR A 85 -13.52 -5.83 11.81
N ILE A 86 -14.37 -5.17 11.03
CA ILE A 86 -15.56 -4.48 11.53
C ILE A 86 -16.82 -5.12 10.94
N LYS A 87 -17.84 -5.30 11.76
CA LYS A 87 -19.15 -5.83 11.39
C LYS A 87 -20.20 -4.73 11.37
N PRO A 88 -21.28 -4.87 10.57
CA PRO A 88 -22.40 -3.93 10.64
C PRO A 88 -22.94 -3.78 12.08
N GLY A 89 -23.07 -2.53 12.54
CA GLY A 89 -23.50 -2.19 13.88
C GLY A 89 -22.37 -1.99 14.91
N ASP A 90 -21.12 -2.30 14.57
CA ASP A 90 -19.97 -1.99 15.41
C ASP A 90 -19.76 -0.47 15.53
N LYS A 91 -19.29 -0.04 16.69
CA LYS A 91 -18.93 1.36 16.93
C LYS A 91 -17.46 1.57 16.62
N VAL A 92 -17.18 2.55 15.76
CA VAL A 92 -15.82 2.90 15.34
C VAL A 92 -15.52 4.32 15.76
N LEU A 93 -14.47 4.48 16.58
CA LEU A 93 -13.96 5.80 16.98
C LEU A 93 -12.88 6.26 15.97
N VAL A 94 -13.12 7.36 15.29
CA VAL A 94 -12.18 7.95 14.35
C VAL A 94 -11.75 9.33 14.83
N PRO A 95 -10.50 9.51 15.31
CA PRO A 95 -9.95 10.83 15.58
C PRO A 95 -9.73 11.59 14.27
N VAL A 96 -10.43 12.70 14.07
CA VAL A 96 -10.35 13.48 12.83
C VAL A 96 -9.49 14.72 13.05
N PHE A 97 -8.27 14.68 12.50
CA PHE A 97 -7.33 15.81 12.50
C PHE A 97 -7.08 16.38 11.11
N GLY A 98 -7.74 15.85 10.08
CA GLY A 98 -7.57 16.28 8.70
C GLY A 98 -8.24 15.34 7.71
N ARG A 99 -7.85 15.48 6.43
CA ARG A 99 -8.49 14.81 5.29
C ARG A 99 -8.58 13.28 5.43
N PHE A 100 -7.55 12.64 5.98
CA PHE A 100 -7.57 11.17 6.11
C PHE A 100 -8.53 10.69 7.20
N GLY A 101 -8.71 11.43 8.29
CA GLY A 101 -9.74 11.12 9.28
C GLY A 101 -11.14 11.20 8.67
N LEU A 102 -11.41 12.23 7.86
CA LEU A 102 -12.67 12.34 7.12
C LEU A 102 -12.89 11.18 6.15
N LEU A 103 -11.84 10.75 5.44
CA LEU A 103 -11.89 9.59 4.56
C LEU A 103 -12.22 8.30 5.33
N LEU A 104 -11.64 8.09 6.50
CA LEU A 104 -11.95 6.92 7.35
C LEU A 104 -13.42 6.93 7.80
N CYS A 105 -13.96 8.08 8.18
CA CYS A 105 -15.37 8.23 8.50
C CYS A 105 -16.26 7.89 7.29
N GLU A 106 -15.89 8.35 6.09
CA GLU A 106 -16.63 8.07 4.87
C GLU A 106 -16.64 6.57 4.53
N ILE A 107 -15.48 5.90 4.61
CA ILE A 107 -15.39 4.46 4.38
C ILE A 107 -16.22 3.70 5.41
N ALA A 108 -16.09 4.04 6.70
CA ALA A 108 -16.87 3.41 7.76
C ALA A 108 -18.38 3.57 7.53
N HIS A 109 -18.83 4.75 7.10
CA HIS A 109 -20.23 5.01 6.80
C HIS A 109 -20.73 4.17 5.61
N ARG A 110 -19.96 4.07 4.52
CA ARG A 110 -20.30 3.25 3.35
C ARG A 110 -20.43 1.76 3.67
N LEU A 111 -19.67 1.28 4.65
CA LEU A 111 -19.74 -0.09 5.13
C LEU A 111 -20.91 -0.32 6.13
N SER A 112 -21.82 0.63 6.23
CA SER A 112 -22.95 0.61 7.18
C SER A 112 -22.51 0.53 8.64
N LEU A 113 -21.36 1.10 8.96
CA LEU A 113 -20.82 1.18 10.29
C LEU A 113 -21.35 2.44 11.00
N ILE A 114 -21.72 2.29 12.27
CA ILE A 114 -22.05 3.44 13.12
C ILE A 114 -20.75 3.99 13.67
N HIS A 115 -20.35 5.18 13.23
CA HIS A 115 -19.20 5.87 13.81
C HIS A 115 -19.66 6.90 14.85
N ILE A 116 -18.87 7.04 15.85
CA ILE A 116 -19.10 8.02 16.94
C ILE A 116 -17.91 8.97 16.93
#